data_7cd16809d357a3354c65e63c8db22e68
#
_entry.id   7cd16809d357a3354c65e63c8db22e68
#
_cell.length_a   1.000
_cell.length_b   1.000
_cell.length_c   1.000
_cell.angle_alpha   90.00
_cell.angle_beta   90.00
_cell.angle_gamma   90.00
#
_symmetry.space_group_name_H-M   'P 1'
#
loop_
_entity.id
_entity.type
_entity.pdbx_description
1 polymer ?
#
loop_
_entity_poly.entity_id
_entity_poly.type
_entity_poly.pdbx_seq_one_letter_code
_entity_poly.pdbx_strand_id
1 'polypeptide(L)'
;IGILLRIGNWYKRQLNAATAAPVTATAAAAELPRRKIRRALLILTVLVFSKYFYIACMTNYFTFFLMDKFAFSVQDAQYSLFAFLAASAAGTVIGGPLGDRIGRKYVIWGSILGAAPFALMLPYAGSGSAVALAILVGLIISSAFSAIVVYATDLMPGRVGMIAGLFFGLMFGLGGLGSAFFGWLADRTSIEFIFRVSALLPLMGIITGFLPDVERKR
;
A
#
# COMPACT_ATOMS: atom_id res chain seq x y z
N ILE A 1 3.11 30.37 -5.90
CA ILE A 1 2.23 30.73 -7.04
C ILE A 1 2.99 30.64 -8.36
N GLY A 2 4.21 31.25 -8.52
CA GLY A 2 4.98 31.21 -9.78
C GLY A 2 5.33 29.82 -10.29
N ILE A 3 5.67 28.88 -9.40
CA ILE A 3 5.97 27.47 -9.74
C ILE A 3 4.70 26.77 -10.25
N LEU A 4 3.56 26.99 -9.62
CA LEU A 4 2.29 26.39 -10.04
C LEU A 4 1.84 26.90 -11.41
N LEU A 5 2.05 28.17 -11.73
CA LEU A 5 1.76 28.74 -13.06
C LEU A 5 2.68 28.16 -14.14
N ARG A 6 3.97 27.97 -13.84
CA ARG A 6 4.92 27.31 -14.77
C ARG A 6 4.55 25.85 -15.03
N ILE A 7 4.21 25.10 -13.97
CA ILE A 7 3.76 23.71 -14.09
C ILE A 7 2.44 23.65 -14.86
N GLY A 8 1.49 24.55 -14.61
CA GLY A 8 0.22 24.62 -15.31
C GLY A 8 0.38 24.90 -16.81
N ASN A 9 1.28 25.81 -17.19
CA ASN A 9 1.57 26.11 -18.60
C ASN A 9 2.34 24.98 -19.29
N TRP A 10 3.26 24.31 -18.58
CA TRP A 10 3.96 23.13 -19.09
C TRP A 10 2.97 21.97 -19.30
N TYR A 11 2.07 21.74 -18.35
CA TYR A 11 1.04 20.69 -18.44
C TYR A 11 0.05 20.94 -19.58
N LYS A 12 -0.38 22.20 -19.81
CA LYS A 12 -1.21 22.55 -20.98
C LYS A 12 -0.51 22.28 -22.29
N ARG A 13 0.80 22.55 -22.39
CA ARG A 13 1.59 22.22 -23.60
C ARG A 13 1.71 20.71 -23.81
N GLN A 14 1.88 19.95 -22.76
CA GLN A 14 1.90 18.47 -22.80
C GLN A 14 0.54 17.90 -23.21
N LEU A 15 -0.56 18.42 -22.69
CA LEU A 15 -1.93 18.00 -23.07
C LEU A 15 -2.18 18.25 -24.56
N ASN A 16 -1.82 19.41 -25.08
CA ASN A 16 -1.97 19.74 -26.49
C ASN A 16 -1.07 18.88 -27.38
N ALA A 17 0.11 18.50 -26.93
CA ALA A 17 1.00 17.56 -27.62
C ALA A 17 0.48 16.11 -27.54
N ALA A 18 -0.11 15.70 -26.43
CA ALA A 18 -0.68 14.36 -26.24
C ALA A 18 -2.00 14.16 -27.03
N THR A 19 -2.73 15.23 -27.36
CA THR A 19 -3.92 15.15 -28.23
C THR A 19 -3.52 14.88 -29.69
N ALA A 20 -2.27 15.14 -30.06
CA ALA A 20 -1.72 14.90 -31.40
C ALA A 20 -0.99 13.54 -31.52
N ALA A 21 -0.72 12.83 -30.44
CA ALA A 21 -0.08 11.51 -30.45
C ALA A 21 -1.13 10.40 -30.25
N PRO A 22 -1.12 9.33 -31.06
CA PRO A 22 -2.04 8.21 -30.85
C PRO A 22 -1.75 7.58 -29.48
N VAL A 23 -2.78 7.53 -28.61
CA VAL A 23 -2.73 6.97 -27.25
C VAL A 23 -2.55 5.47 -27.34
N THR A 24 -1.31 5.01 -27.48
CA THR A 24 -0.97 3.58 -27.61
C THR A 24 -1.10 2.78 -26.31
N ALA A 25 -1.15 3.45 -25.15
CA ALA A 25 -1.36 2.77 -23.86
C ALA A 25 -2.84 2.39 -23.61
N THR A 26 -3.78 2.99 -24.33
CA THR A 26 -5.22 2.81 -24.14
C THR A 26 -5.77 1.52 -24.79
N ALA A 27 -5.02 0.93 -25.75
CA ALA A 27 -5.53 -0.20 -26.53
C ALA A 27 -5.57 -1.51 -25.73
N ALA A 28 -4.62 -1.78 -24.82
CA ALA A 28 -4.54 -3.05 -24.11
C ALA A 28 -5.61 -3.22 -23.02
N ALA A 29 -6.04 -2.13 -22.38
CA ALA A 29 -7.08 -2.16 -21.35
C ALA A 29 -8.50 -2.12 -21.97
N ALA A 30 -8.66 -1.54 -23.17
CA ALA A 30 -9.94 -1.50 -23.88
C ALA A 30 -10.39 -2.91 -24.36
N GLU A 31 -9.47 -3.87 -24.47
CA GLU A 31 -9.75 -5.25 -24.90
C GLU A 31 -10.16 -6.20 -23.76
N LEU A 32 -10.03 -5.78 -22.48
CA LEU A 32 -10.38 -6.67 -21.36
C LEU A 32 -11.91 -6.75 -21.17
N PRO A 33 -12.48 -7.98 -21.09
CA PRO A 33 -13.91 -8.12 -20.82
C PRO A 33 -14.24 -7.53 -19.45
N ARG A 34 -15.39 -6.83 -19.36
CA ARG A 34 -15.86 -6.15 -18.13
C ARG A 34 -15.82 -7.05 -16.88
N ARG A 35 -16.01 -8.35 -17.05
CA ARG A 35 -15.93 -9.34 -15.96
C ARG A 35 -14.50 -9.44 -15.40
N LYS A 36 -13.47 -9.39 -16.25
CA LYS A 36 -12.06 -9.42 -15.81
C LYS A 36 -11.68 -8.14 -15.08
N ILE A 37 -12.14 -6.97 -15.57
CA ILE A 37 -11.91 -5.68 -14.91
C ILE A 37 -12.54 -5.67 -13.50
N ARG A 38 -13.81 -6.09 -13.40
CA ARG A 38 -14.51 -6.15 -12.09
C ARG A 38 -13.81 -7.09 -11.12
N ARG A 39 -13.35 -8.25 -11.60
CA ARG A 39 -12.59 -9.21 -10.77
C ARG A 39 -11.27 -8.60 -10.31
N ALA A 40 -10.53 -7.93 -11.18
CA ALA A 40 -9.27 -7.27 -10.82
C ALA A 40 -9.48 -6.17 -9.78
N LEU A 41 -10.50 -5.31 -9.94
CA LEU A 41 -10.83 -4.27 -8.96
C LEU A 41 -11.23 -4.87 -7.60
N LEU A 42 -11.99 -5.97 -7.57
CA LEU A 42 -12.32 -6.67 -6.33
C LEU A 42 -11.06 -7.20 -5.62
N ILE A 43 -10.17 -7.85 -6.37
CA ILE A 43 -8.89 -8.34 -5.84
C ILE A 43 -8.08 -7.17 -5.26
N LEU A 44 -7.94 -6.06 -6.00
CA LEU A 44 -7.25 -4.87 -5.50
C LEU A 44 -7.89 -4.31 -4.24
N THR A 45 -9.22 -4.27 -4.15
CA THR A 45 -9.93 -3.82 -2.95
C THR A 45 -9.59 -4.70 -1.74
N VAL A 46 -9.57 -6.03 -1.91
CA VAL A 46 -9.18 -6.97 -0.85
C VAL A 46 -7.71 -6.77 -0.44
N LEU A 47 -6.82 -6.53 -1.39
CA LEU A 47 -5.41 -6.26 -1.12
C LEU A 47 -5.21 -4.92 -0.39
N VAL A 48 -5.96 -3.89 -0.79
CA VAL A 48 -5.97 -2.59 -0.10
C VAL A 48 -6.49 -2.75 1.33
N PHE A 49 -7.59 -3.50 1.53
CA PHE A 49 -8.10 -3.83 2.85
C PHE A 49 -7.00 -4.47 3.73
N SER A 50 -6.43 -5.57 3.26
CA SER A 50 -5.36 -6.29 3.97
C SER A 50 -4.20 -5.37 4.38
N LYS A 51 -3.69 -4.60 3.42
CA LYS A 51 -2.57 -3.69 3.62
C LYS A 51 -2.90 -2.57 4.61
N TYR A 52 -4.02 -1.88 4.42
CA TYR A 52 -4.34 -0.70 5.24
C TYR A 52 -4.82 -1.04 6.64
N PHE A 53 -5.47 -2.19 6.83
CA PHE A 53 -5.73 -2.71 8.16
C PHE A 53 -4.42 -3.01 8.92
N TYR A 54 -3.46 -3.67 8.25
CA TYR A 54 -2.15 -3.91 8.85
C TYR A 54 -1.41 -2.60 9.20
N ILE A 55 -1.35 -1.65 8.26
CA ILE A 55 -0.74 -0.33 8.49
C ILE A 55 -1.44 0.40 9.64
N ALA A 56 -2.77 0.34 9.75
CA ALA A 56 -3.52 0.96 10.84
C ALA A 56 -3.12 0.36 12.20
N CYS A 57 -2.96 -0.96 12.29
CA CYS A 57 -2.44 -1.61 13.50
C CYS A 57 -1.04 -1.09 13.86
N MET A 58 -0.12 -1.11 12.88
CA MET A 58 1.26 -0.63 13.09
C MET A 58 1.31 0.84 13.50
N THR A 59 0.60 1.71 12.81
CA THR A 59 0.68 3.16 13.05
C THR A 59 0.10 3.57 14.40
N ASN A 60 -0.99 2.92 14.84
CA ASN A 60 -1.70 3.34 16.04
C ASN A 60 -1.30 2.55 17.29
N TYR A 61 -0.80 1.31 17.16
CA TYR A 61 -0.57 0.43 18.30
C TYR A 61 0.88 -0.01 18.48
N PHE A 62 1.79 0.29 17.54
CA PHE A 62 3.19 -0.15 17.64
C PHE A 62 3.93 0.42 18.85
N THR A 63 3.68 1.68 19.20
CA THR A 63 4.25 2.29 20.41
C THR A 63 3.79 1.56 21.66
N PHE A 64 2.50 1.26 21.77
CA PHE A 64 1.93 0.50 22.88
C PHE A 64 2.51 -0.91 22.95
N PHE A 65 2.69 -1.57 21.80
CA PHE A 65 3.31 -2.88 21.75
C PHE A 65 4.75 -2.89 22.27
N LEU A 66 5.55 -1.88 21.92
CA LEU A 66 6.93 -1.76 22.39
C LEU A 66 7.00 -1.45 23.89
N MET A 67 6.10 -0.61 24.38
CA MET A 67 6.03 -0.25 25.81
C MET A 67 5.57 -1.44 26.64
N ASP A 68 4.52 -2.15 26.20
CA ASP A 68 3.92 -3.27 26.94
C ASP A 68 4.86 -4.49 26.97
N LYS A 69 5.44 -4.85 25.80
CA LYS A 69 6.23 -6.07 25.68
C LYS A 69 7.69 -5.91 26.12
N PHE A 70 8.31 -4.74 25.86
CA PHE A 70 9.75 -4.53 26.06
C PHE A 70 10.07 -3.44 27.07
N ALA A 71 9.07 -2.87 27.74
CA ALA A 71 9.21 -1.77 28.69
C ALA A 71 9.98 -0.55 28.11
N PHE A 72 9.79 -0.26 26.81
CA PHE A 72 10.38 0.91 26.18
C PHE A 72 9.84 2.19 26.83
N SER A 73 10.69 3.21 26.94
CA SER A 73 10.20 4.55 27.26
C SER A 73 9.26 5.06 26.16
N VAL A 74 8.36 5.97 26.49
CA VAL A 74 7.47 6.60 25.49
C VAL A 74 8.28 7.20 24.34
N GLN A 75 9.43 7.82 24.67
CA GLN A 75 10.31 8.46 23.70
C GLN A 75 10.93 7.46 22.73
N ASP A 76 11.48 6.33 23.24
CA ASP A 76 12.09 5.29 22.40
C ASP A 76 11.06 4.61 21.51
N ALA A 77 9.87 4.36 22.04
CA ALA A 77 8.76 3.79 21.28
C ALA A 77 8.32 4.73 20.14
N GLN A 78 8.28 6.05 20.38
CA GLN A 78 7.98 7.04 19.35
C GLN A 78 9.08 7.16 18.30
N TYR A 79 10.35 7.09 18.68
CA TYR A 79 11.45 7.03 17.70
C TYR A 79 11.37 5.78 16.82
N SER A 80 10.99 4.66 17.40
CA SER A 80 10.79 3.41 16.65
C SER A 80 9.61 3.51 15.67
N LEU A 81 8.51 4.15 16.09
CA LEU A 81 7.38 4.44 15.18
C LEU A 81 7.79 5.41 14.07
N PHE A 82 8.56 6.45 14.40
CA PHE A 82 9.08 7.38 13.40
C PHE A 82 9.95 6.67 12.36
N ALA A 83 10.83 5.75 12.79
CA ALA A 83 11.65 4.95 11.88
C ALA A 83 10.79 4.08 10.94
N PHE A 84 9.73 3.45 11.45
CA PHE A 84 8.74 2.72 10.64
C PHE A 84 8.06 3.63 9.60
N LEU A 85 7.61 4.82 10.01
CA LEU A 85 6.94 5.77 9.12
C LEU A 85 7.90 6.33 8.06
N ALA A 86 9.14 6.64 8.43
CA ALA A 86 10.17 7.07 7.50
C ALA A 86 10.50 5.99 6.46
N ALA A 87 10.63 4.73 6.89
CA ALA A 87 10.80 3.59 6.00
C ALA A 87 9.60 3.40 5.08
N SER A 88 8.38 3.60 5.59
CA SER A 88 7.14 3.55 4.79
C SER A 88 7.10 4.64 3.72
N ALA A 89 7.51 5.85 4.06
CA ALA A 89 7.62 6.95 3.10
C ALA A 89 8.67 6.63 2.02
N ALA A 90 9.85 6.15 2.40
CA ALA A 90 10.88 5.71 1.46
C ALA A 90 10.39 4.59 0.55
N GLY A 91 9.69 3.57 1.10
CA GLY A 91 9.09 2.49 0.34
C GLY A 91 8.09 2.99 -0.71
N THR A 92 7.26 3.96 -0.36
CA THR A 92 6.29 4.58 -1.27
C THR A 92 6.99 5.27 -2.45
N VAL A 93 8.08 6.00 -2.19
CA VAL A 93 8.87 6.68 -3.23
C VAL A 93 9.58 5.66 -4.14
N ILE A 94 10.16 4.62 -3.57
CA ILE A 94 10.88 3.57 -4.32
C ILE A 94 9.90 2.72 -5.15
N GLY A 95 8.70 2.49 -4.63
CA GLY A 95 7.69 1.63 -5.26
C GLY A 95 7.23 2.09 -6.63
N GLY A 96 7.20 3.41 -6.90
CA GLY A 96 6.84 3.96 -8.21
C GLY A 96 7.79 3.52 -9.31
N PRO A 97 9.07 3.94 -9.27
CA PRO A 97 10.06 3.53 -10.26
C PRO A 97 10.26 2.02 -10.36
N LEU A 98 10.10 1.29 -9.26
CA LEU A 98 10.18 -0.16 -9.25
C LEU A 98 9.03 -0.79 -10.04
N GLY A 99 7.80 -0.28 -9.87
CA GLY A 99 6.62 -0.71 -10.62
C GLY A 99 6.74 -0.49 -12.11
N ASP A 100 7.35 0.63 -12.51
CA ASP A 100 7.58 0.94 -13.93
C ASP A 100 8.65 0.05 -14.58
N ARG A 101 9.62 -0.49 -13.80
CA ARG A 101 10.72 -1.33 -14.30
C ARG A 101 10.37 -2.82 -14.35
N ILE A 102 9.84 -3.37 -13.27
CA ILE A 102 9.60 -4.82 -13.12
C ILE A 102 8.14 -5.23 -13.31
N GLY A 103 7.25 -4.23 -13.45
CA GLY A 103 5.81 -4.47 -13.60
C GLY A 103 5.04 -4.27 -12.30
N ARG A 104 3.92 -3.54 -12.40
CA ARG A 104 3.10 -3.13 -11.26
C ARG A 104 2.51 -4.30 -10.50
N LYS A 105 2.05 -5.33 -11.23
CA LYS A 105 1.53 -6.58 -10.63
C LYS A 105 2.57 -7.25 -9.73
N TYR A 106 3.82 -7.33 -10.19
CA TYR A 106 4.90 -7.97 -9.43
C TYR A 106 5.29 -7.15 -8.20
N VAL A 107 5.27 -5.80 -8.29
CA VAL A 107 5.50 -4.94 -7.12
C VAL A 107 4.38 -5.09 -6.10
N ILE A 108 3.11 -5.14 -6.52
CA ILE A 108 1.99 -5.38 -5.60
C ILE A 108 2.15 -6.73 -4.91
N TRP A 109 2.46 -7.78 -5.67
CA TRP A 109 2.66 -9.13 -5.14
C TRP A 109 3.84 -9.19 -4.16
N GLY A 110 5.02 -8.72 -4.59
CA GLY A 110 6.23 -8.74 -3.80
C GLY A 110 6.16 -7.85 -2.56
N SER A 111 5.42 -6.73 -2.62
CA SER A 111 5.26 -5.83 -1.47
C SER A 111 4.34 -6.39 -0.40
N ILE A 112 3.19 -6.94 -0.77
CA ILE A 112 2.22 -7.41 0.23
C ILE A 112 2.66 -8.78 0.76
N LEU A 113 2.94 -9.74 -0.13
CA LEU A 113 3.36 -11.08 0.29
C LEU A 113 4.80 -11.09 0.83
N GLY A 114 5.69 -10.27 0.27
CA GLY A 114 7.08 -10.15 0.74
C GLY A 114 7.19 -9.55 2.14
N ALA A 115 6.22 -8.72 2.56
CA ALA A 115 6.16 -8.23 3.94
C ALA A 115 5.65 -9.30 4.93
N ALA A 116 4.93 -10.33 4.46
CA ALA A 116 4.29 -11.33 5.32
C ALA A 116 5.26 -12.05 6.27
N PRO A 117 6.41 -12.59 5.85
CA PRO A 117 7.32 -13.29 6.75
C PRO A 117 7.83 -12.38 7.87
N PHE A 118 8.16 -11.13 7.56
CA PHE A 118 8.64 -10.16 8.54
C PHE A 118 7.52 -9.72 9.50
N ALA A 119 6.30 -9.54 8.98
CA ALA A 119 5.12 -9.24 9.79
C ALA A 119 4.79 -10.39 10.75
N LEU A 120 4.89 -11.65 10.30
CA LEU A 120 4.65 -12.84 11.13
C LEU A 120 5.71 -13.02 12.22
N MET A 121 6.96 -12.65 11.95
CA MET A 121 8.05 -12.73 12.94
C MET A 121 7.97 -11.63 13.99
N LEU A 122 7.39 -10.47 13.68
CA LEU A 122 7.39 -9.27 14.52
C LEU A 122 6.80 -9.53 15.93
N PRO A 123 5.64 -10.20 16.11
CA PRO A 123 5.09 -10.45 17.42
C PRO A 123 5.95 -11.36 18.32
N TYR A 124 6.87 -12.13 17.73
CA TYR A 124 7.74 -13.09 18.44
C TYR A 124 9.19 -12.61 18.56
N ALA A 125 9.49 -11.45 18.01
CA ALA A 125 10.83 -10.87 17.98
C ALA A 125 11.26 -10.33 19.36
N GLY A 126 12.57 -10.18 19.56
CA GLY A 126 13.13 -9.43 20.69
C GLY A 126 13.10 -7.92 20.41
N SER A 127 13.47 -7.09 21.41
CA SER A 127 13.32 -5.63 21.37
C SER A 127 13.98 -4.97 20.13
N GLY A 128 15.26 -5.23 19.88
CA GLY A 128 15.97 -4.65 18.74
C GLY A 128 15.52 -5.21 17.39
N SER A 129 15.24 -6.53 17.32
CA SER A 129 14.77 -7.17 16.11
C SER A 129 13.33 -6.74 15.74
N ALA A 130 12.47 -6.44 16.73
CA ALA A 130 11.12 -5.94 16.48
C ALA A 130 11.13 -4.59 15.73
N VAL A 131 12.01 -3.66 16.13
CA VAL A 131 12.16 -2.37 15.43
C VAL A 131 12.72 -2.56 14.02
N ALA A 132 13.74 -3.41 13.85
CA ALA A 132 14.32 -3.70 12.53
C ALA A 132 13.29 -4.35 11.60
N LEU A 133 12.50 -5.31 12.09
CA LEU A 133 11.42 -5.94 11.33
C LEU A 133 10.33 -4.93 10.96
N ALA A 134 9.95 -4.04 11.87
CA ALA A 134 8.98 -2.98 11.60
C ALA A 134 9.47 -2.07 10.45
N ILE A 135 10.73 -1.65 10.46
CA ILE A 135 11.34 -0.84 9.38
C ILE A 135 11.27 -1.59 8.04
N LEU A 136 11.66 -2.86 8.02
CA LEU A 136 11.60 -3.69 6.81
C LEU A 136 10.17 -3.85 6.28
N VAL A 137 9.23 -4.16 7.17
CA VAL A 137 7.82 -4.26 6.81
C VAL A 137 7.30 -2.94 6.28
N GLY A 138 7.59 -1.81 6.93
CA GLY A 138 7.19 -0.48 6.50
C GLY A 138 7.68 -0.18 5.08
N LEU A 139 8.96 -0.42 4.82
CA LEU A 139 9.58 -0.22 3.51
C LEU A 139 8.92 -1.07 2.42
N ILE A 140 8.78 -2.37 2.68
CA ILE A 140 8.30 -3.34 1.69
C ILE A 140 6.80 -3.12 1.42
N ILE A 141 5.96 -3.09 2.45
CA ILE A 141 4.50 -3.03 2.28
C ILE A 141 4.06 -1.71 1.65
N SER A 142 4.78 -0.61 1.93
CA SER A 142 4.42 0.72 1.42
C SER A 142 4.76 0.89 -0.05
N SER A 143 5.70 0.11 -0.61
CA SER A 143 6.06 0.17 -2.03
C SER A 143 4.91 -0.21 -2.97
N ALA A 144 3.90 -0.96 -2.51
CA ALA A 144 2.71 -1.26 -3.30
C ALA A 144 1.78 -0.05 -3.53
N PHE A 145 1.94 1.06 -2.80
CA PHE A 145 0.97 2.17 -2.83
C PHE A 145 0.77 2.75 -4.24
N SER A 146 1.85 3.24 -4.85
CA SER A 146 1.82 3.82 -6.20
C SER A 146 1.41 2.78 -7.24
N ALA A 147 1.94 1.55 -7.14
CA ALA A 147 1.63 0.48 -8.06
C ALA A 147 0.13 0.11 -8.06
N ILE A 148 -0.52 0.06 -6.89
CA ILE A 148 -1.96 -0.22 -6.77
C ILE A 148 -2.79 0.87 -7.46
N VAL A 149 -2.50 2.16 -7.17
CA VAL A 149 -3.27 3.28 -7.72
C VAL A 149 -3.13 3.31 -9.23
N VAL A 150 -1.90 3.22 -9.74
CA VAL A 150 -1.66 3.26 -11.19
C VAL A 150 -2.26 2.04 -11.90
N TYR A 151 -2.08 0.84 -11.35
CA TYR A 151 -2.70 -0.37 -11.90
C TYR A 151 -4.23 -0.27 -11.95
N ALA A 152 -4.85 0.26 -10.89
CA ALA A 152 -6.30 0.45 -10.85
C ALA A 152 -6.78 1.47 -11.90
N THR A 153 -6.04 2.56 -12.12
CA THR A 153 -6.38 3.58 -13.13
C THR A 153 -6.19 3.06 -14.56
N ASP A 154 -5.20 2.20 -14.79
CA ASP A 154 -4.96 1.56 -16.08
C ASP A 154 -6.07 0.58 -16.47
N LEU A 155 -6.74 -0.05 -15.49
CA LEU A 155 -7.89 -0.92 -15.76
C LEU A 155 -9.11 -0.19 -16.32
N MET A 156 -9.22 1.13 -16.08
CA MET A 156 -10.35 1.94 -16.54
C MET A 156 -9.88 3.28 -17.13
N PRO A 157 -9.24 3.27 -18.29
CA PRO A 157 -8.85 4.49 -18.99
C PRO A 157 -10.08 5.34 -19.29
N GLY A 158 -9.98 6.65 -19.05
CA GLY A 158 -11.10 7.59 -19.17
C GLY A 158 -11.89 7.83 -17.87
N ARG A 159 -11.65 7.06 -16.80
CA ARG A 159 -12.26 7.26 -15.48
C ARG A 159 -11.24 7.39 -14.35
N VAL A 160 -10.05 7.90 -14.68
CA VAL A 160 -8.90 7.98 -13.77
C VAL A 160 -9.25 8.67 -12.45
N GLY A 161 -9.93 9.83 -12.51
CA GLY A 161 -10.29 10.58 -11.29
C GLY A 161 -11.25 9.81 -10.39
N MET A 162 -12.24 9.10 -10.98
CA MET A 162 -13.18 8.29 -10.21
C MET A 162 -12.47 7.12 -9.52
N ILE A 163 -11.62 6.40 -10.23
CA ILE A 163 -10.88 5.25 -9.70
C ILE A 163 -9.88 5.69 -8.64
N ALA A 164 -9.11 6.75 -8.89
CA ALA A 164 -8.19 7.30 -7.91
C ALA A 164 -8.94 7.75 -6.64
N GLY A 165 -10.03 8.50 -6.78
CA GLY A 165 -10.86 8.92 -5.65
C GLY A 165 -11.42 7.76 -4.84
N LEU A 166 -11.90 6.70 -5.52
CA LEU A 166 -12.39 5.47 -4.87
C LEU A 166 -11.27 4.80 -4.06
N PHE A 167 -10.09 4.60 -4.65
CA PHE A 167 -8.99 3.93 -3.97
C PHE A 167 -8.41 4.77 -2.84
N PHE A 168 -8.24 6.09 -3.02
CA PHE A 168 -7.83 6.96 -1.91
C PHE A 168 -8.87 6.96 -0.79
N GLY A 169 -10.16 7.06 -1.11
CA GLY A 169 -11.24 6.96 -0.12
C GLY A 169 -11.23 5.64 0.64
N LEU A 170 -11.04 4.52 -0.07
CA LEU A 170 -10.90 3.20 0.56
C LEU A 170 -9.67 3.13 1.46
N MET A 171 -8.52 3.61 1.01
CA MET A 171 -7.27 3.58 1.77
C MET A 171 -7.40 4.30 3.11
N PHE A 172 -7.89 5.54 3.10
CA PHE A 172 -8.07 6.31 4.32
C PHE A 172 -9.23 5.79 5.18
N GLY A 173 -10.35 5.42 4.56
CA GLY A 173 -11.51 4.87 5.26
C GLY A 173 -11.18 3.55 5.97
N LEU A 174 -10.48 2.64 5.27
CA LEU A 174 -10.04 1.36 5.84
C LEU A 174 -8.98 1.55 6.94
N GLY A 175 -8.11 2.56 6.81
CA GLY A 175 -7.18 2.93 7.88
C GLY A 175 -7.90 3.32 9.17
N GLY A 176 -8.94 4.15 9.09
CA GLY A 176 -9.78 4.53 10.23
C GLY A 176 -10.57 3.36 10.81
N LEU A 177 -11.22 2.56 9.96
CA LEU A 177 -11.94 1.35 10.40
C LEU A 177 -11.00 0.33 11.04
N GLY A 178 -9.81 0.13 10.47
CA GLY A 178 -8.80 -0.76 11.03
C GLY A 178 -8.34 -0.31 12.41
N SER A 179 -8.11 1.00 12.59
CA SER A 179 -7.76 1.57 13.89
C SER A 179 -8.84 1.29 14.93
N ALA A 180 -10.10 1.58 14.62
CA ALA A 180 -11.23 1.34 15.51
C ALA A 180 -11.41 -0.15 15.84
N PHE A 181 -11.28 -1.02 14.82
CA PHE A 181 -11.38 -2.48 15.00
C PHE A 181 -10.29 -3.02 15.93
N PHE A 182 -9.03 -2.63 15.70
CA PHE A 182 -7.93 -3.10 16.54
C PHE A 182 -7.98 -2.50 17.95
N GLY A 183 -8.50 -1.26 18.12
CA GLY A 183 -8.76 -0.71 19.45
C GLY A 183 -9.77 -1.52 20.23
N TRP A 184 -10.92 -1.77 19.60
CA TRP A 184 -11.97 -2.61 20.21
C TRP A 184 -11.45 -4.03 20.54
N LEU A 185 -10.59 -4.59 19.67
CA LEU A 185 -10.02 -5.92 19.90
C LEU A 185 -8.96 -5.89 21.03
N ALA A 186 -8.12 -4.86 21.10
CA ALA A 186 -7.11 -4.68 22.12
C ALA A 186 -7.73 -4.55 23.52
N ASP A 187 -8.83 -3.78 23.65
CA ASP A 187 -9.55 -3.60 24.90
C ASP A 187 -10.12 -4.92 25.49
N ARG A 188 -10.36 -5.90 24.61
CA ARG A 188 -10.93 -7.21 24.99
C ARG A 188 -9.91 -8.32 25.10
N THR A 189 -8.71 -8.10 24.60
CA THR A 189 -7.68 -9.14 24.55
C THR A 189 -6.35 -8.61 25.10
N SER A 190 -5.41 -8.31 24.21
CA SER A 190 -4.14 -7.68 24.53
C SER A 190 -3.52 -7.03 23.29
N ILE A 191 -2.58 -6.11 23.52
CA ILE A 191 -1.80 -5.50 22.43
C ILE A 191 -1.01 -6.55 21.64
N GLU A 192 -0.44 -7.54 22.32
CA GLU A 192 0.30 -8.60 21.63
C GLU A 192 -0.61 -9.45 20.74
N PHE A 193 -1.84 -9.70 21.16
CA PHE A 193 -2.82 -10.47 20.38
C PHE A 193 -3.19 -9.76 19.07
N ILE A 194 -3.42 -8.44 19.11
CA ILE A 194 -3.75 -7.70 17.88
C ILE A 194 -2.58 -7.72 16.87
N PHE A 195 -1.32 -7.73 17.34
CA PHE A 195 -0.16 -7.88 16.47
C PHE A 195 -0.08 -9.26 15.83
N ARG A 196 -0.44 -10.32 16.56
CA ARG A 196 -0.52 -11.69 15.99
C ARG A 196 -1.62 -11.80 14.93
N VAL A 197 -2.78 -11.22 15.18
CA VAL A 197 -3.90 -11.22 14.23
C VAL A 197 -3.57 -10.39 13.01
N SER A 198 -3.06 -9.16 13.20
CA SER A 198 -2.71 -8.28 12.09
C SER A 198 -1.61 -8.85 11.19
N ALA A 199 -0.66 -9.61 11.76
CA ALA A 199 0.42 -10.25 11.03
C ALA A 199 -0.05 -11.26 9.95
N LEU A 200 -1.28 -11.76 10.08
CA LEU A 200 -1.89 -12.66 9.08
C LEU A 200 -2.40 -11.92 7.84
N LEU A 201 -2.68 -10.62 7.96
CA LEU A 201 -3.25 -9.83 6.87
C LEU A 201 -2.37 -9.82 5.60
N PRO A 202 -1.05 -9.60 5.65
CA PRO A 202 -0.21 -9.60 4.45
C PRO A 202 -0.22 -10.94 3.68
N LEU A 203 -0.58 -12.06 4.32
CA LEU A 203 -0.74 -13.35 3.62
C LEU A 203 -1.83 -13.30 2.55
N MET A 204 -2.82 -12.40 2.67
CA MET A 204 -3.82 -12.18 1.61
C MET A 204 -3.17 -11.73 0.30
N GLY A 205 -1.90 -11.29 0.32
CA GLY A 205 -1.10 -11.02 -0.88
C GLY A 205 -1.02 -12.19 -1.88
N ILE A 206 -1.26 -13.42 -1.44
CA ILE A 206 -1.34 -14.61 -2.31
C ILE A 206 -2.40 -14.41 -3.41
N ILE A 207 -3.49 -13.71 -3.13
CA ILE A 207 -4.60 -13.43 -4.06
C ILE A 207 -4.13 -12.58 -5.26
N THR A 208 -3.02 -11.86 -5.13
CA THR A 208 -2.44 -11.06 -6.24
C THR A 208 -2.08 -11.92 -7.46
N GLY A 209 -1.79 -13.21 -7.26
CA GLY A 209 -1.53 -14.16 -8.35
C GLY A 209 -2.68 -14.24 -9.38
N PHE A 210 -3.91 -13.97 -8.95
CA PHE A 210 -5.10 -13.96 -9.81
C PHE A 210 -5.36 -12.63 -10.54
N LEU A 211 -4.51 -11.61 -10.36
CA LEU A 211 -4.59 -10.36 -11.10
C LEU A 211 -4.21 -10.58 -12.58
N PRO A 212 -5.01 -10.09 -13.54
CA PRO A 212 -4.65 -10.15 -14.96
C PRO A 212 -3.41 -9.30 -15.24
N ASP A 213 -2.59 -9.72 -16.20
CA ASP A 213 -1.49 -8.89 -16.69
C ASP A 213 -2.07 -7.80 -17.61
N VAL A 214 -2.01 -6.55 -17.15
CA VAL A 214 -2.46 -5.37 -17.89
C VAL A 214 -1.29 -4.74 -18.66
N GLU A 215 -0.06 -5.07 -18.26
CA GLU A 215 1.15 -4.58 -18.89
C GLU A 215 1.49 -5.43 -20.11
N ARG A 216 1.47 -4.77 -21.28
CA ARG A 216 2.01 -5.38 -22.49
C ARG A 216 3.51 -5.55 -22.29
N LYS A 217 4.04 -6.77 -22.36
CA LYS A 217 5.48 -7.01 -22.42
C LYS A 217 6.06 -6.14 -23.52
N ARG A 218 6.91 -5.19 -23.15
CA ARG A 218 7.79 -4.49 -24.10
C ARG A 218 8.82 -5.45 -24.62
#